data_63bebe6e24304f277e43371da24dd33c
#
_entry.id   63bebe6e24304f277e43371da24dd33c
#
_cell.length_a   1.000
_cell.length_b   1.000
_cell.length_c   1.000
_cell.angle_alpha   90.00
_cell.angle_beta   90.00
_cell.angle_gamma   90.00
#
_symmetry.space_group_name_H-M   'P 1'
#
loop_
_entity.id
_entity.type
_entity.pdbx_description
1 polymer ?
#
loop_
_entity_poly.entity_id
_entity_poly.type
_entity_poly.pdbx_seq_one_letter_code
_entity_poly.pdbx_strand_id
1 'polypeptide(L)'
;MSDLKKGLYIISTPIGNLEDITFRAINILKSVDFIICENPKHSLKLLNKFGIKKKLYSLHDYNEKLLIKRIEKSQNTSIVALICDAGSPLISDPGFKLVQNYIDKDLFITSIPGPTSLVPALQLSGCPMDSFAFFGFPPKSNKSIKLLVNKIVNIGLTSL
;
A
#
# COMPACT_ATOMS: atom_id res chain seq x y z
N MET A 1 -5.59 16.67 -18.87
CA MET A 1 -5.20 15.43 -18.15
C MET A 1 -5.38 14.29 -19.13
N SER A 2 -4.36 13.45 -19.35
CA SER A 2 -4.55 12.22 -20.13
C SER A 2 -5.61 11.37 -19.42
N ASP A 3 -6.54 10.81 -20.19
CA ASP A 3 -7.57 9.92 -19.65
C ASP A 3 -6.91 8.76 -18.90
N LEU A 4 -7.28 8.58 -17.62
CA LEU A 4 -6.79 7.47 -16.83
C LEU A 4 -7.34 6.15 -17.38
N LYS A 5 -6.50 5.15 -17.52
CA LYS A 5 -6.94 3.79 -17.89
C LYS A 5 -7.77 3.20 -16.77
N LYS A 6 -8.83 2.46 -17.13
CA LYS A 6 -9.60 1.67 -16.17
C LYS A 6 -8.71 0.56 -15.57
N GLY A 7 -8.82 0.33 -14.27
CA GLY A 7 -7.97 -0.63 -13.56
C GLY A 7 -7.58 -0.18 -12.16
N LEU A 8 -6.54 -0.78 -11.60
CA LEU A 8 -6.11 -0.60 -10.22
C LEU A 8 -4.88 0.31 -10.12
N TYR A 9 -4.98 1.34 -9.31
CA TYR A 9 -3.91 2.28 -8.98
C TYR A 9 -3.51 2.07 -7.53
N ILE A 10 -2.33 1.50 -7.27
CA ILE A 10 -1.77 1.32 -5.94
C ILE A 10 -1.07 2.63 -5.57
N ILE A 11 -1.55 3.31 -4.53
CA ILE A 11 -1.14 4.68 -4.22
C ILE A 11 -0.56 4.73 -2.81
N SER A 12 0.69 5.17 -2.71
CA SER A 12 1.34 5.42 -1.42
C SER A 12 0.75 6.64 -0.72
N THR A 13 0.57 6.53 0.60
CA THR A 13 0.02 7.57 1.47
C THR A 13 1.05 8.07 2.47
N PRO A 14 0.89 9.27 3.04
CA PRO A 14 1.83 9.84 4.00
C PRO A 14 2.10 8.95 5.22
N ILE A 15 3.32 8.99 5.74
CA ILE A 15 3.78 8.20 6.88
C ILE A 15 3.90 8.99 8.20
N GLY A 16 3.38 10.21 8.23
CA GLY A 16 3.43 11.09 9.42
C GLY A 16 3.05 12.53 9.08
N ASN A 17 3.52 13.05 7.96
CA ASN A 17 3.16 14.39 7.49
C ASN A 17 2.26 14.29 6.25
N LEU A 18 1.05 14.84 6.33
CA LEU A 18 0.08 14.79 5.22
C LEU A 18 0.56 15.52 3.94
N GLU A 19 1.58 16.36 4.04
CA GLU A 19 2.17 17.07 2.91
C GLU A 19 3.12 16.22 2.06
N ASP A 20 3.52 15.07 2.57
CA ASP A 20 4.38 14.13 1.81
C ASP A 20 3.64 13.41 0.67
N ILE A 21 2.31 13.57 0.57
CA ILE A 21 1.57 13.00 -0.56
C ILE A 21 1.96 13.68 -1.87
N THR A 22 2.14 12.90 -2.92
CA THR A 22 2.50 13.47 -4.23
C THR A 22 1.30 14.15 -4.91
N PHE A 23 1.55 15.18 -5.70
CA PHE A 23 0.52 15.82 -6.55
C PHE A 23 -0.16 14.82 -7.47
N ARG A 24 0.60 13.84 -8.02
CA ARG A 24 0.07 12.78 -8.88
C ARG A 24 -0.92 11.89 -8.11
N ALA A 25 -0.61 11.50 -6.88
CA ALA A 25 -1.51 10.73 -6.03
C ALA A 25 -2.82 11.48 -5.77
N ILE A 26 -2.76 12.78 -5.40
CA ILE A 26 -3.95 13.61 -5.18
C ILE A 26 -4.81 13.67 -6.44
N ASN A 27 -4.22 13.91 -7.60
CA ASN A 27 -4.95 14.02 -8.87
C ASN A 27 -5.65 12.72 -9.24
N ILE A 28 -4.99 11.58 -9.05
CA ILE A 28 -5.57 10.26 -9.31
C ILE A 28 -6.69 9.98 -8.31
N LEU A 29 -6.49 10.21 -7.01
CA LEU A 29 -7.53 10.03 -5.98
C LEU A 29 -8.78 10.87 -6.23
N LYS A 30 -8.63 12.06 -6.82
CA LYS A 30 -9.76 12.89 -7.26
C LYS A 30 -10.50 12.31 -8.47
N SER A 31 -9.83 11.51 -9.28
CA SER A 31 -10.34 11.03 -10.58
C SER A 31 -10.86 9.59 -10.54
N VAL A 32 -10.51 8.77 -9.52
CA VAL A 32 -10.99 7.39 -9.41
C VAL A 32 -12.49 7.31 -9.15
N ASP A 33 -13.11 6.19 -9.50
CA ASP A 33 -14.53 5.94 -9.23
C ASP A 33 -14.76 5.60 -7.75
N PHE A 34 -13.86 4.83 -7.15
CA PHE A 34 -13.88 4.51 -5.72
C PHE A 34 -12.49 4.17 -5.19
N ILE A 35 -12.36 4.16 -3.88
CA ILE A 35 -11.11 3.90 -3.18
C ILE A 35 -11.29 2.65 -2.29
N ILE A 36 -10.34 1.75 -2.37
CA ILE A 36 -10.17 0.63 -1.44
C ILE A 36 -9.10 1.05 -0.43
N CYS A 37 -9.39 0.92 0.86
CA CYS A 37 -8.49 1.32 1.93
C CYS A 37 -8.58 0.36 3.11
N GLU A 38 -7.55 0.30 3.93
CA GLU A 38 -7.52 -0.54 5.12
C GLU A 38 -8.54 -0.04 6.15
N ASN A 39 -8.42 1.20 6.59
CA ASN A 39 -9.30 1.83 7.56
C ASN A 39 -9.96 3.09 6.98
N PRO A 40 -11.26 3.04 6.61
CA PRO A 40 -11.96 4.20 6.07
C PRO A 40 -11.93 5.45 6.99
N LYS A 41 -12.03 5.28 8.30
CA LYS A 41 -11.99 6.41 9.24
C LYS A 41 -10.64 7.10 9.25
N HIS A 42 -9.55 6.34 9.15
CA HIS A 42 -8.20 6.88 9.05
C HIS A 42 -8.00 7.60 7.72
N SER A 43 -8.32 6.93 6.62
CA SER A 43 -8.18 7.46 5.26
C SER A 43 -8.97 8.76 5.05
N LEU A 44 -10.14 8.91 5.68
CA LEU A 44 -10.93 10.16 5.61
C LEU A 44 -10.18 11.40 6.06
N LYS A 45 -9.22 11.30 7.00
CA LYS A 45 -8.41 12.46 7.43
C LYS A 45 -7.60 13.02 6.25
N LEU A 46 -6.91 12.13 5.53
CA LEU A 46 -6.14 12.48 4.33
C LEU A 46 -7.06 13.02 3.24
N LEU A 47 -8.11 12.27 2.90
CA LEU A 47 -9.01 12.59 1.80
C LEU A 47 -9.72 13.95 2.01
N ASN A 48 -10.17 14.22 3.23
CA ASN A 48 -10.81 15.49 3.59
C ASN A 48 -9.85 16.68 3.48
N LYS A 49 -8.58 16.53 3.89
CA LYS A 49 -7.56 17.59 3.76
C LYS A 49 -7.44 18.06 2.30
N PHE A 50 -7.58 17.15 1.32
CA PHE A 50 -7.44 17.46 -0.11
C PHE A 50 -8.78 17.58 -0.86
N GLY A 51 -9.90 17.62 -0.13
CA GLY A 51 -11.25 17.78 -0.70
C GLY A 51 -11.68 16.60 -1.56
N ILE A 52 -11.20 15.39 -1.28
CA ILE A 52 -11.50 14.16 -2.03
C ILE A 52 -12.72 13.49 -1.41
N LYS A 53 -13.82 13.42 -2.16
CA LYS A 53 -15.08 12.76 -1.76
C LYS A 53 -15.34 11.57 -2.67
N LYS A 54 -14.99 10.37 -2.21
CA LYS A 54 -15.14 9.12 -2.96
C LYS A 54 -15.76 8.04 -2.08
N LYS A 55 -16.40 7.07 -2.71
CA LYS A 55 -16.88 5.87 -2.01
C LYS A 55 -15.69 5.06 -1.55
N LEU A 56 -15.70 4.66 -0.27
CA LEU A 56 -14.64 3.87 0.34
C LEU A 56 -15.12 2.43 0.55
N TYR A 57 -14.23 1.48 0.25
CA TYR A 57 -14.40 0.08 0.59
C TYR A 57 -13.27 -0.35 1.52
N SER A 58 -13.64 -0.91 2.67
CA SER A 58 -12.64 -1.44 3.60
C SER A 58 -12.08 -2.77 3.11
N LEU A 59 -10.75 -2.91 3.18
CA LEU A 59 -9.99 -4.10 2.86
C LEU A 59 -9.15 -4.52 4.05
N HIS A 60 -9.29 -5.77 4.47
CA HIS A 60 -8.45 -6.42 5.47
C HIS A 60 -8.35 -7.91 5.13
N ASP A 61 -7.41 -8.62 5.71
CA ASP A 61 -7.10 -10.02 5.37
C ASP A 61 -8.31 -10.96 5.37
N TYR A 62 -9.28 -10.70 6.28
CA TYR A 62 -10.47 -11.54 6.43
C TYR A 62 -11.58 -11.28 5.40
N ASN A 63 -11.63 -10.08 4.77
CA ASN A 63 -12.70 -9.73 3.83
C ASN A 63 -12.27 -9.65 2.36
N GLU A 64 -10.99 -9.79 2.07
CA GLU A 64 -10.39 -9.55 0.75
C GLU A 64 -11.11 -10.34 -0.36
N LYS A 65 -11.35 -11.64 -0.15
CA LYS A 65 -12.08 -12.48 -1.12
C LYS A 65 -13.51 -11.99 -1.38
N LEU A 66 -14.21 -11.52 -0.34
CA LEU A 66 -15.57 -10.98 -0.47
C LEU A 66 -15.57 -9.65 -1.20
N LEU A 67 -14.60 -8.79 -0.91
CA LEU A 67 -14.45 -7.52 -1.60
C LEU A 67 -14.17 -7.73 -3.10
N ILE A 68 -13.24 -8.64 -3.45
CA ILE A 68 -12.95 -8.97 -4.85
C ILE A 68 -14.21 -9.38 -5.59
N LYS A 69 -15.01 -10.32 -5.04
CA LYS A 69 -16.29 -10.73 -5.62
C LYS A 69 -17.26 -9.55 -5.79
N ARG A 70 -17.31 -8.64 -4.80
CA ARG A 70 -18.20 -7.47 -4.83
C ARG A 70 -17.87 -6.49 -5.94
N ILE A 71 -16.58 -6.27 -6.23
CA ILE A 71 -16.13 -5.33 -7.26
C ILE A 71 -15.88 -5.99 -8.61
N GLU A 72 -16.02 -7.30 -8.72
CA GLU A 72 -15.64 -8.08 -9.90
C GLU A 72 -16.25 -7.55 -11.20
N LYS A 73 -17.54 -7.20 -11.18
CA LYS A 73 -18.24 -6.66 -12.34
C LYS A 73 -17.77 -5.28 -12.79
N SER A 74 -17.08 -4.55 -11.91
CA SER A 74 -16.59 -3.19 -12.18
C SER A 74 -15.07 -3.10 -12.38
N GLN A 75 -14.32 -4.17 -12.16
CA GLN A 75 -12.85 -4.13 -12.20
C GLN A 75 -12.27 -3.64 -13.54
N ASN A 76 -12.86 -4.06 -14.66
CA ASN A 76 -12.42 -3.66 -16.02
C ASN A 76 -13.13 -2.41 -16.56
N THR A 77 -14.08 -1.87 -15.83
CA THR A 77 -14.88 -0.69 -16.24
C THR A 77 -14.65 0.54 -15.38
N SER A 78 -14.04 0.38 -14.22
CA SER A 78 -13.79 1.43 -13.23
C SER A 78 -12.30 1.73 -13.04
N ILE A 79 -12.03 2.96 -12.61
CA ILE A 79 -10.73 3.40 -12.14
C ILE A 79 -10.74 3.28 -10.62
N VAL A 80 -9.91 2.41 -10.07
CA VAL A 80 -9.91 2.03 -8.66
C VAL A 80 -8.59 2.42 -8.01
N ALA A 81 -8.61 3.07 -6.85
CA ALA A 81 -7.43 3.27 -6.04
C ALA A 81 -7.36 2.26 -4.89
N LEU A 82 -6.17 1.74 -4.61
CA LEU A 82 -5.83 1.02 -3.39
C LEU A 82 -4.88 1.89 -2.57
N ILE A 83 -5.24 2.20 -1.33
CA ILE A 83 -4.42 2.91 -0.35
C ILE A 83 -4.36 2.12 0.95
N CYS A 84 -3.33 2.34 1.75
CA CYS A 84 -3.23 1.85 3.14
C CYS A 84 -3.28 3.02 4.13
N ASP A 85 -3.20 2.72 5.41
CA ASP A 85 -3.26 3.74 6.47
C ASP A 85 -2.01 4.63 6.45
N ALA A 86 -0.85 4.09 6.12
CA ALA A 86 0.40 4.85 6.00
C ALA A 86 1.41 4.14 5.08
N GLY A 87 2.07 4.87 4.20
CA GLY A 87 3.12 4.34 3.32
C GLY A 87 2.60 3.65 2.07
N SER A 88 3.31 2.64 1.61
CA SER A 88 3.04 1.92 0.37
C SER A 88 2.20 0.67 0.64
N PRO A 89 1.01 0.53 0.02
CA PRO A 89 0.19 -0.66 0.16
C PRO A 89 0.96 -1.95 -0.15
N LEU A 90 0.55 -3.07 0.43
CA LEU A 90 1.13 -4.41 0.31
C LEU A 90 2.43 -4.64 1.11
N ILE A 91 3.09 -3.60 1.56
CA ILE A 91 4.29 -3.70 2.39
C ILE A 91 3.84 -3.82 3.85
N SER A 92 3.63 -5.03 4.31
CA SER A 92 3.01 -5.38 5.61
C SER A 92 1.53 -4.97 5.75
N ASP A 93 0.85 -4.73 4.63
CA ASP A 93 -0.54 -4.31 4.53
C ASP A 93 -1.37 -5.29 3.68
N PRO A 94 -2.71 -5.33 3.84
CA PRO A 94 -3.58 -6.18 3.03
C PRO A 94 -3.63 -5.74 1.56
N GLY A 95 -4.06 -6.64 0.66
CA GLY A 95 -4.26 -6.32 -0.76
C GLY A 95 -3.56 -7.26 -1.74
N PHE A 96 -2.78 -8.22 -1.24
CA PHE A 96 -2.04 -9.14 -2.10
C PHE A 96 -2.96 -9.93 -3.06
N LYS A 97 -4.06 -10.49 -2.55
CA LYS A 97 -5.02 -11.25 -3.38
C LYS A 97 -5.78 -10.37 -4.37
N LEU A 98 -6.03 -9.11 -4.00
CA LEU A 98 -6.63 -8.13 -4.91
C LEU A 98 -5.70 -7.85 -6.09
N VAL A 99 -4.44 -7.56 -5.83
CA VAL A 99 -3.42 -7.32 -6.85
C VAL A 99 -3.25 -8.56 -7.73
N GLN A 100 -3.13 -9.75 -7.12
CA GLN A 100 -3.03 -11.02 -7.86
C GLN A 100 -4.24 -11.23 -8.78
N ASN A 101 -5.46 -10.95 -8.30
CA ASN A 101 -6.67 -11.08 -9.11
C ASN A 101 -6.69 -10.15 -10.33
N TYR A 102 -6.15 -8.93 -10.23
CA TYR A 102 -6.00 -8.03 -11.38
C TYR A 102 -4.97 -8.57 -12.38
N ILE A 103 -3.84 -9.11 -11.89
CA ILE A 103 -2.79 -9.71 -12.72
C ILE A 103 -3.33 -10.96 -13.44
N ASP A 104 -3.98 -11.87 -12.72
CA ASP A 104 -4.52 -13.14 -13.27
C ASP A 104 -5.57 -12.91 -14.36
N LYS A 105 -6.26 -11.75 -14.32
CA LYS A 105 -7.28 -11.36 -15.31
C LYS A 105 -6.74 -10.46 -16.42
N ASP A 106 -5.44 -10.22 -16.46
CA ASP A 106 -4.79 -9.29 -17.40
C ASP A 106 -5.43 -7.89 -17.42
N LEU A 107 -5.85 -7.41 -16.22
CA LEU A 107 -6.41 -6.09 -16.04
C LEU A 107 -5.31 -5.06 -15.79
N PHE A 108 -5.57 -3.81 -16.21
CA PHE A 108 -4.61 -2.75 -15.99
C PHE A 108 -4.35 -2.52 -14.49
N ILE A 109 -3.08 -2.52 -14.13
CA ILE A 109 -2.60 -2.25 -12.78
C ILE A 109 -1.34 -1.37 -12.86
N THR A 110 -1.23 -0.41 -11.95
CA THR A 110 -0.05 0.45 -11.86
C THR A 110 0.21 0.91 -10.43
N SER A 111 1.46 1.20 -10.11
CA SER A 111 1.85 1.82 -8.85
C SER A 111 2.10 3.31 -9.04
N ILE A 112 1.66 4.10 -8.07
CA ILE A 112 1.94 5.54 -7.95
C ILE A 112 2.95 5.71 -6.83
N PRO A 113 4.25 5.89 -7.15
CA PRO A 113 5.29 6.05 -6.15
C PRO A 113 5.01 7.20 -5.19
N GLY A 114 5.41 7.02 -3.94
CA GLY A 114 5.22 8.03 -2.92
C GLY A 114 5.90 7.64 -1.60
N PRO A 115 5.42 8.17 -0.47
CA PRO A 115 6.00 7.93 0.84
C PRO A 115 6.08 6.44 1.19
N THR A 116 7.19 6.07 1.83
CA THR A 116 7.42 4.75 2.42
C THR A 116 8.38 4.91 3.60
N SER A 117 8.20 4.16 4.67
CA SER A 117 9.12 4.19 5.81
C SER A 117 10.43 3.48 5.54
N LEU A 118 10.45 2.56 4.58
CA LEU A 118 11.59 1.69 4.26
C LEU A 118 12.81 2.50 3.82
N VAL A 119 12.64 3.42 2.89
CA VAL A 119 13.76 4.23 2.37
C VAL A 119 14.30 5.20 3.43
N PRO A 120 13.48 6.02 4.13
CA PRO A 120 13.97 6.88 5.22
C PRO A 120 14.64 6.11 6.35
N ALA A 121 14.15 4.92 6.71
CA ALA A 121 14.79 4.09 7.74
C ALA A 121 16.21 3.69 7.33
N LEU A 122 16.40 3.25 6.08
CA LEU A 122 17.74 2.96 5.53
C LEU A 122 18.63 4.19 5.53
N GLN A 123 18.15 5.31 5.01
CA GLN A 123 18.93 6.55 4.93
C GLN A 123 19.44 7.04 6.28
N LEU A 124 18.64 6.86 7.34
CA LEU A 124 18.96 7.32 8.69
C LEU A 124 19.66 6.27 9.56
N SER A 125 19.78 5.02 9.08
CA SER A 125 20.39 3.93 9.83
C SER A 125 21.92 4.06 10.01
N GLY A 126 22.59 4.76 9.07
CA GLY A 126 24.05 4.78 9.00
C GLY A 126 24.68 3.45 8.56
N CYS A 127 23.88 2.47 8.12
CA CYS A 127 24.33 1.16 7.65
C CYS A 127 24.56 1.17 6.13
N PRO A 128 25.36 0.24 5.57
CA PRO A 128 25.49 0.05 4.13
C PRO A 128 24.13 -0.26 3.49
N MET A 129 23.83 0.35 2.35
CA MET A 129 22.51 0.25 1.68
C MET A 129 22.55 -0.46 0.32
N ASP A 130 23.73 -0.87 -0.14
CA ASP A 130 23.89 -1.54 -1.44
C ASP A 130 23.07 -2.85 -1.54
N SER A 131 22.93 -3.51 -0.40
CA SER A 131 22.14 -4.72 -0.26
C SER A 131 21.47 -4.72 1.11
N PHE A 132 20.17 -4.97 1.16
CA PHE A 132 19.44 -5.05 2.41
C PHE A 132 18.34 -6.11 2.35
N ALA A 133 17.86 -6.54 3.51
CA ALA A 133 16.74 -7.47 3.65
C ALA A 133 15.62 -6.82 4.46
N PHE A 134 14.39 -6.95 3.98
CA PHE A 134 13.18 -6.52 4.69
C PHE A 134 12.45 -7.73 5.29
N PHE A 135 12.28 -7.73 6.60
CA PHE A 135 11.62 -8.81 7.34
C PHE A 135 10.21 -8.44 7.82
N GLY A 136 9.83 -7.18 7.69
CA GLY A 136 8.57 -6.68 8.22
C GLY A 136 8.55 -6.59 9.74
N PHE A 137 7.35 -6.67 10.33
CA PHE A 137 7.21 -6.58 11.79
C PHE A 137 7.81 -7.78 12.52
N PRO A 138 8.57 -7.55 13.60
CA PRO A 138 9.11 -8.63 14.40
C PRO A 138 7.99 -9.45 15.07
N PRO A 139 8.18 -10.76 15.25
CA PRO A 139 7.20 -11.59 15.93
C PRO A 139 7.10 -11.22 17.42
N LYS A 140 5.92 -11.52 18.03
CA LYS A 140 5.65 -11.12 19.43
C LYS A 140 6.34 -12.00 20.48
N SER A 141 6.67 -13.25 20.19
CA SER A 141 7.25 -14.16 21.17
C SER A 141 8.78 -14.07 21.22
N ASN A 142 9.37 -14.11 22.43
CA ASN A 142 10.82 -14.09 22.61
C ASN A 142 11.55 -15.21 21.86
N LYS A 143 10.94 -16.40 21.78
CA LYS A 143 11.49 -17.52 21.00
C LYS A 143 11.58 -17.20 19.52
N SER A 144 10.52 -16.65 18.95
CA SER A 144 10.47 -16.28 17.53
C SER A 144 11.37 -15.08 17.22
N ILE A 145 11.51 -14.14 18.15
CA ILE A 145 12.45 -13.01 18.01
C ILE A 145 13.89 -13.55 17.92
N LYS A 146 14.30 -14.47 18.83
CA LYS A 146 15.63 -15.07 18.77
C LYS A 146 15.90 -15.79 17.46
N LEU A 147 14.91 -16.52 16.93
CA LEU A 147 15.04 -17.18 15.64
C LEU A 147 15.20 -16.16 14.49
N LEU A 148 14.45 -15.06 14.52
CA LEU A 148 14.57 -13.99 13.54
C LEU A 148 15.95 -13.32 13.60
N VAL A 149 16.44 -12.98 14.80
CA VAL A 149 17.78 -12.38 14.98
C VAL A 149 18.88 -13.31 14.46
N ASN A 150 18.83 -14.61 14.77
CA ASN A 150 19.78 -15.57 14.23
C ASN A 150 19.74 -15.63 12.69
N LYS A 151 18.54 -15.56 12.09
CA LYS A 151 18.38 -15.51 10.64
C LYS A 151 19.02 -14.25 10.05
N ILE A 152 18.77 -13.08 10.66
CA ILE A 152 19.34 -11.79 10.25
C ILE A 152 20.88 -11.83 10.32
N VAL A 153 21.44 -12.28 11.43
CA VAL A 153 22.90 -12.38 11.60
C VAL A 153 23.52 -13.28 10.54
N ASN A 154 22.89 -14.43 10.24
CA ASN A 154 23.38 -15.36 9.23
C ASN A 154 23.31 -14.83 7.80
N ILE A 155 22.41 -13.90 7.50
CA ILE A 155 22.30 -13.27 6.17
C ILE A 155 23.41 -12.25 5.97
N GLY A 156 23.85 -11.56 7.04
CA GLY A 156 24.93 -10.57 6.97
C GLY A 156 24.63 -9.32 6.16
N LEU A 157 23.32 -9.00 5.94
CA LEU A 157 22.86 -7.81 5.25
C LEU A 157 22.27 -6.81 6.26
N THR A 158 22.28 -5.52 5.88
CA THR A 158 21.43 -4.51 6.54
C THR A 158 19.99 -4.99 6.55
N SER A 159 19.35 -5.01 7.70
CA SER A 159 18.02 -5.64 7.87
C SER A 159 17.02 -4.67 8.50
N LEU A 160 15.80 -4.67 7.96
CA LEU A 160 14.65 -3.85 8.37
C LEU A 160 13.47 -4.75 8.75
#